data_7938dfc61fbe5daf80ac5ff2d45334f3
#
_entry.id   7938dfc61fbe5daf80ac5ff2d45334f3
#
_cell.length_a   1.000
_cell.length_b   1.000
_cell.length_c   1.000
_cell.angle_alpha   90.00
_cell.angle_beta   90.00
_cell.angle_gamma   90.00
#
_symmetry.space_group_name_H-M   'P 1'
#
loop_
_entity.id
_entity.type
_entity.pdbx_description
1 polymer ?
#
loop_
_entity_poly.entity_id
_entity_poly.type
_entity_poly.pdbx_seq_one_letter_code
_entity_poly.pdbx_strand_id
1 'polypeptide(L)'
;MSDTALEAVLRRDRAVVIVALAVITALAWADLVWLAGDMAMGGMDMTGYRMIPAGRGLMMPADTPWQPIEFGYVFVMWVVMMIGMMMPSAAPMILIYARVGRQAAVQGKPFASSSWFAGGYLAAWAVFSLVATSAQWALERAALLTPMMESASNKLGAAVLILAGVYQWAPLKDACLSHCRSPLLFIQRHGGFRREPLGALTLGFRHGIYCIGCCWALMTLLFVGGVMNLFWIATLAILV
;
A
#
# COMPACT_ATOMS: atom_id res chain seq x y z
N MET A 1 -22.80 13.58 -32.07
CA MET A 1 -22.58 12.21 -31.51
C MET A 1 -23.81 11.91 -30.68
N SER A 2 -24.50 10.80 -30.97
CA SER A 2 -25.67 10.39 -30.20
C SER A 2 -25.26 10.10 -28.73
N ASP A 3 -26.11 10.46 -27.78
CA ASP A 3 -25.87 10.23 -26.35
C ASP A 3 -25.46 8.78 -26.03
N THR A 4 -25.98 7.82 -26.81
CA THR A 4 -25.63 6.38 -26.71
C THR A 4 -24.18 6.06 -27.08
N ALA A 5 -23.57 6.72 -28.08
CA ALA A 5 -22.18 6.50 -28.46
C ALA A 5 -21.21 7.08 -27.41
N LEU A 6 -21.55 8.25 -26.86
CA LEU A 6 -20.79 8.85 -25.76
C LEU A 6 -20.84 7.97 -24.50
N GLU A 7 -22.02 7.46 -24.18
CA GLU A 7 -22.22 6.58 -23.03
C GLU A 7 -21.44 5.25 -23.15
N ALA A 8 -21.38 4.67 -24.34
CA ALA A 8 -20.60 3.47 -24.63
C ALA A 8 -19.08 3.71 -24.44
N VAL A 9 -18.55 4.84 -24.92
CA VAL A 9 -17.14 5.21 -24.73
C VAL A 9 -16.83 5.44 -23.23
N LEU A 10 -17.70 6.14 -22.51
CA LEU A 10 -17.52 6.39 -21.08
C LEU A 10 -17.53 5.10 -20.25
N ARG A 11 -18.37 4.12 -20.62
CA ARG A 11 -18.39 2.79 -19.99
C ARG A 11 -17.11 2.02 -20.26
N ARG A 12 -16.62 2.04 -21.50
CA ARG A 12 -15.39 1.33 -21.91
C ARG A 12 -14.18 1.82 -21.12
N ASP A 13 -14.00 3.12 -21.00
CA ASP A 13 -12.85 3.69 -20.28
C ASP A 13 -12.92 3.48 -18.77
N ARG A 14 -14.13 3.52 -18.19
CA ARG A 14 -14.32 3.14 -16.79
C ARG A 14 -13.93 1.67 -16.56
N ALA A 15 -14.33 0.78 -17.47
CA ALA A 15 -13.98 -0.64 -17.39
C ALA A 15 -12.46 -0.82 -17.47
N VAL A 16 -11.77 -0.10 -18.37
CA VAL A 16 -10.30 -0.16 -18.48
C VAL A 16 -9.61 0.21 -17.17
N VAL A 17 -10.03 1.30 -16.52
CA VAL A 17 -9.43 1.71 -15.24
C VAL A 17 -9.72 0.67 -14.14
N ILE A 18 -10.95 0.15 -14.07
CA ILE A 18 -11.32 -0.89 -13.08
C ILE A 18 -10.50 -2.17 -13.32
N VAL A 19 -10.40 -2.62 -14.57
CA VAL A 19 -9.63 -3.81 -14.94
C VAL A 19 -8.15 -3.60 -14.60
N ALA A 20 -7.58 -2.44 -14.92
CA ALA A 20 -6.18 -2.15 -14.60
C ALA A 20 -5.93 -2.20 -13.09
N LEU A 21 -6.80 -1.58 -12.26
CA LEU A 21 -6.70 -1.63 -10.80
C LEU A 21 -6.87 -3.06 -10.28
N ALA A 22 -7.83 -3.82 -10.80
CA ALA A 22 -8.05 -5.21 -10.41
C ALA A 22 -6.86 -6.10 -10.76
N VAL A 23 -6.29 -5.93 -11.97
CA VAL A 23 -5.11 -6.70 -12.41
C VAL A 23 -3.90 -6.38 -11.53
N ILE A 24 -3.61 -5.10 -11.28
CA ILE A 24 -2.47 -4.71 -10.42
C ILE A 24 -2.65 -5.29 -9.00
N THR A 25 -3.85 -5.19 -8.44
CA THR A 25 -4.16 -5.76 -7.12
C THR A 25 -4.01 -7.29 -7.13
N ALA A 26 -4.55 -7.97 -8.14
CA ALA A 26 -4.46 -9.42 -8.27
C ALA A 26 -3.01 -9.90 -8.43
N LEU A 27 -2.21 -9.21 -9.24
CA LEU A 27 -0.78 -9.52 -9.40
C LEU A 27 -0.01 -9.31 -8.09
N ALA A 28 -0.29 -8.25 -7.34
CA ALA A 28 0.33 -8.02 -6.03
C ALA A 28 -0.04 -9.14 -5.04
N TRP A 29 -1.31 -9.57 -5.00
CA TRP A 29 -1.71 -10.69 -4.16
C TRP A 29 -1.13 -12.04 -4.63
N ALA A 30 -1.02 -12.27 -5.94
CA ALA A 30 -0.40 -13.48 -6.48
C ALA A 30 1.09 -13.56 -6.07
N ASP A 31 1.81 -12.43 -6.14
CA ASP A 31 3.19 -12.33 -5.69
C ASP A 31 3.32 -12.61 -4.19
N LEU A 32 2.44 -12.02 -3.36
CA LEU A 32 2.41 -12.26 -1.92
C LEU A 32 2.15 -13.72 -1.57
N VAL A 33 1.20 -14.36 -2.23
CA VAL A 33 0.88 -15.79 -2.02
C VAL A 33 2.06 -16.66 -2.42
N TRP A 34 2.69 -16.36 -3.57
CA TRP A 34 3.86 -17.07 -4.03
C TRP A 34 5.03 -16.92 -3.07
N LEU A 35 5.32 -15.68 -2.63
CA LEU A 35 6.41 -15.39 -1.72
C LEU A 35 6.19 -15.99 -0.32
N ALA A 36 4.97 -15.92 0.20
CA ALA A 36 4.63 -16.56 1.48
C ALA A 36 4.74 -18.08 1.42
N GLY A 37 4.34 -18.69 0.28
CA GLY A 37 4.51 -20.13 0.05
C GLY A 37 5.98 -20.54 -0.02
N ASP A 38 6.82 -19.73 -0.64
CA ASP A 38 8.26 -19.95 -0.71
C ASP A 38 8.93 -19.84 0.68
N MET A 39 8.48 -18.88 1.49
CA MET A 39 8.98 -18.69 2.86
C MET A 39 8.43 -19.73 3.85
N ALA A 40 7.28 -20.33 3.58
CA ALA A 40 6.66 -21.36 4.42
C ALA A 40 7.28 -22.75 4.22
N MET A 41 8.57 -22.85 3.93
CA MET A 41 9.31 -24.10 3.73
C MET A 41 9.20 -25.01 4.97
N GLY A 42 8.16 -25.83 5.01
CA GLY A 42 7.66 -26.55 6.15
C GLY A 42 8.72 -27.40 6.84
N GLY A 43 8.94 -27.13 8.13
CA GLY A 43 9.65 -28.02 9.03
C GLY A 43 11.18 -27.88 9.05
N MET A 44 11.79 -26.94 8.33
CA MET A 44 13.22 -26.67 8.49
C MET A 44 13.50 -25.89 9.77
N ASP A 45 14.53 -26.33 10.50
CA ASP A 45 15.02 -25.59 11.65
C ASP A 45 15.65 -24.26 11.19
N MET A 46 14.96 -23.17 11.52
CA MET A 46 15.36 -21.81 11.17
C MET A 46 16.23 -21.14 12.23
N THR A 47 16.68 -21.92 13.23
CA THR A 47 17.51 -21.39 14.31
C THR A 47 18.82 -20.81 13.77
N GLY A 48 19.05 -19.53 13.98
CA GLY A 48 20.26 -18.82 13.53
C GLY A 48 20.22 -18.34 12.05
N TYR A 49 19.08 -18.49 11.36
CA TYR A 49 18.91 -17.97 10.00
C TYR A 49 17.76 -16.99 9.92
N ARG A 50 17.78 -16.10 8.94
CA ARG A 50 16.66 -15.25 8.52
C ARG A 50 16.32 -15.52 7.07
N MET A 51 15.04 -15.44 6.74
CA MET A 51 14.54 -15.57 5.38
C MET A 51 14.65 -14.24 4.63
N ILE A 52 15.10 -14.32 3.37
CA ILE A 52 15.09 -13.18 2.46
C ILE A 52 13.88 -13.36 1.53
N PRO A 53 13.02 -12.34 1.39
CA PRO A 53 11.85 -12.42 0.53
C PRO A 53 12.23 -12.26 -0.96
N ALA A 54 13.04 -13.19 -1.46
CA ALA A 54 13.56 -13.19 -2.83
C ALA A 54 12.89 -14.28 -3.72
N GLY A 55 11.98 -15.08 -3.14
CA GLY A 55 11.24 -16.10 -3.85
C GLY A 55 12.08 -17.30 -4.29
N ARG A 56 13.10 -17.67 -3.54
CA ARG A 56 13.97 -18.81 -3.81
C ARG A 56 14.41 -19.54 -2.54
N GLY A 57 13.65 -19.44 -1.45
CA GLY A 57 14.04 -20.02 -0.15
C GLY A 57 15.42 -19.53 0.32
N LEU A 58 15.81 -18.32 -0.03
CA LEU A 58 17.10 -17.78 0.33
C LEU A 58 17.16 -17.50 1.82
N MET A 59 18.14 -18.07 2.48
CA MET A 59 18.40 -17.91 3.90
C MET A 59 19.79 -17.30 4.10
N MET A 60 19.89 -16.37 5.04
CA MET A 60 21.17 -15.82 5.48
C MET A 60 21.33 -16.03 6.97
N PRO A 61 22.57 -16.21 7.49
CA PRO A 61 22.80 -16.27 8.92
C PRO A 61 22.27 -14.99 9.59
N ALA A 62 21.57 -15.16 10.71
CA ALA A 62 20.93 -14.03 11.42
C ALA A 62 21.93 -13.06 12.05
N ASP A 63 23.15 -13.53 12.33
CA ASP A 63 24.27 -12.73 12.89
C ASP A 63 24.97 -11.84 11.87
N THR A 64 24.74 -12.08 10.55
CA THR A 64 25.36 -11.27 9.51
C THR A 64 24.61 -9.95 9.31
N PRO A 65 25.32 -8.83 9.04
CA PRO A 65 24.65 -7.57 8.71
C PRO A 65 23.90 -7.67 7.38
N TRP A 66 22.76 -6.95 7.27
CA TRP A 66 22.04 -6.89 6.01
C TRP A 66 22.90 -6.34 4.88
N GLN A 67 22.86 -7.02 3.76
CA GLN A 67 23.45 -6.53 2.52
C GLN A 67 22.49 -5.55 1.84
N PRO A 68 22.98 -4.60 1.04
CA PRO A 68 22.12 -3.67 0.29
C PRO A 68 21.07 -4.38 -0.57
N ILE A 69 21.39 -5.55 -1.11
CA ILE A 69 20.49 -6.36 -1.93
C ILE A 69 19.33 -6.93 -1.10
N GLU A 70 19.56 -7.35 0.15
CA GLU A 70 18.52 -7.81 1.07
C GLU A 70 17.55 -6.67 1.39
N PHE A 71 18.08 -5.48 1.69
CA PHE A 71 17.26 -4.31 1.91
C PHE A 71 16.38 -4.00 0.68
N GLY A 72 16.93 -4.17 -0.52
CA GLY A 72 16.18 -4.04 -1.77
C GLY A 72 15.02 -5.03 -1.88
N TYR A 73 15.24 -6.31 -1.60
CA TYR A 73 14.18 -7.33 -1.64
C TYR A 73 13.08 -7.05 -0.61
N VAL A 74 13.46 -6.74 0.63
CA VAL A 74 12.47 -6.40 1.67
C VAL A 74 11.70 -5.13 1.30
N PHE A 75 12.36 -4.12 0.74
CA PHE A 75 11.69 -2.92 0.26
C PHE A 75 10.66 -3.22 -0.84
N VAL A 76 11.04 -4.03 -1.84
CA VAL A 76 10.13 -4.43 -2.93
C VAL A 76 8.94 -5.22 -2.37
N MET A 77 9.18 -6.16 -1.47
CA MET A 77 8.12 -6.90 -0.76
C MET A 77 7.13 -5.94 -0.08
N TRP A 78 7.62 -4.95 0.67
CA TRP A 78 6.76 -3.95 1.31
C TRP A 78 5.97 -3.13 0.30
N VAL A 79 6.60 -2.70 -0.81
CA VAL A 79 5.92 -1.94 -1.88
C VAL A 79 4.80 -2.76 -2.49
N VAL A 80 5.06 -4.01 -2.87
CA VAL A 80 4.05 -4.90 -3.47
C VAL A 80 2.90 -5.17 -2.49
N MET A 81 3.22 -5.42 -1.21
CA MET A 81 2.21 -5.61 -0.17
C MET A 81 1.33 -4.36 0.01
N MET A 82 1.92 -3.16 0.05
CA MET A 82 1.15 -1.91 0.12
C MET A 82 0.29 -1.69 -1.13
N ILE A 83 0.77 -2.05 -2.31
CA ILE A 83 -0.06 -2.02 -3.53
C ILE A 83 -1.27 -2.95 -3.38
N GLY A 84 -1.05 -4.20 -3.00
CA GLY A 84 -2.13 -5.19 -2.83
C GLY A 84 -3.20 -4.77 -1.83
N MET A 85 -2.80 -4.18 -0.71
CA MET A 85 -3.70 -3.76 0.37
C MET A 85 -4.39 -2.42 0.09
N MET A 86 -3.68 -1.45 -0.50
CA MET A 86 -4.12 -0.04 -0.53
C MET A 86 -4.69 0.42 -1.87
N MET A 87 -4.42 -0.27 -2.99
CA MET A 87 -5.02 0.10 -4.28
C MET A 87 -6.56 -0.01 -4.30
N PRO A 88 -7.18 -1.03 -3.69
CA PRO A 88 -8.64 -1.10 -3.62
C PRO A 88 -9.27 0.10 -2.91
N SER A 89 -8.67 0.58 -1.82
CA SER A 89 -9.17 1.74 -1.06
C SER A 89 -9.05 3.05 -1.82
N ALA A 90 -8.05 3.20 -2.71
CA ALA A 90 -7.87 4.37 -3.58
C ALA A 90 -8.74 4.34 -4.84
N ALA A 91 -9.32 3.20 -5.20
CA ALA A 91 -10.07 3.02 -6.45
C ALA A 91 -11.19 4.06 -6.65
N PRO A 92 -12.04 4.41 -5.66
CA PRO A 92 -13.09 5.40 -5.82
C PRO A 92 -12.52 6.77 -6.26
N MET A 93 -11.41 7.20 -5.65
CA MET A 93 -10.76 8.47 -5.97
C MET A 93 -10.18 8.47 -7.39
N ILE A 94 -9.47 7.39 -7.77
CA ILE A 94 -8.88 7.23 -9.10
C ILE A 94 -9.98 7.24 -10.17
N LEU A 95 -11.11 6.56 -9.92
CA LEU A 95 -12.25 6.52 -10.83
C LEU A 95 -12.92 7.89 -11.01
N ILE A 96 -13.06 8.67 -9.94
CA ILE A 96 -13.59 10.04 -10.01
C ILE A 96 -12.63 10.90 -10.85
N TYR A 97 -11.32 10.80 -10.58
CA TYR A 97 -10.31 11.56 -11.34
C TYR A 97 -10.33 11.20 -12.83
N ALA A 98 -10.42 9.90 -13.15
CA ALA A 98 -10.55 9.42 -14.52
C ALA A 98 -11.84 9.92 -15.21
N ARG A 99 -12.97 9.95 -14.48
CA ARG A 99 -14.24 10.46 -15.01
C ARG A 99 -14.15 11.94 -15.41
N VAL A 100 -13.56 12.76 -14.55
CA VAL A 100 -13.41 14.20 -14.83
C VAL A 100 -12.44 14.43 -15.98
N GLY A 101 -11.33 13.68 -16.05
CA GLY A 101 -10.40 13.74 -17.17
C GLY A 101 -11.07 13.43 -18.52
N ARG A 102 -11.95 12.43 -18.57
CA ARG A 102 -12.72 12.09 -19.78
C ARG A 102 -13.67 13.22 -20.20
N GLN A 103 -14.39 13.81 -19.25
CA GLN A 103 -15.27 14.94 -19.54
C GLN A 103 -14.49 16.15 -20.10
N ALA A 104 -13.30 16.41 -19.54
CA ALA A 104 -12.43 17.45 -20.04
C ALA A 104 -11.92 17.15 -21.47
N ALA A 105 -11.55 15.91 -21.75
CA ALA A 105 -11.11 15.47 -23.07
C ALA A 105 -12.22 15.64 -24.15
N VAL A 106 -13.47 15.31 -23.82
CA VAL A 106 -14.63 15.53 -24.72
C VAL A 106 -14.84 17.02 -25.00
N GLN A 107 -14.50 17.90 -24.05
CA GLN A 107 -14.57 19.35 -24.21
C GLN A 107 -13.32 19.96 -24.88
N GLY A 108 -12.38 19.13 -25.34
CA GLY A 108 -11.12 19.58 -25.93
C GLY A 108 -10.18 20.28 -24.93
N LYS A 109 -10.39 20.10 -23.62
CA LYS A 109 -9.57 20.74 -22.60
C LYS A 109 -8.44 19.80 -22.16
N PRO A 110 -7.19 20.30 -22.04
CA PRO A 110 -6.08 19.48 -21.53
C PRO A 110 -6.36 19.05 -20.08
N PHE A 111 -6.09 17.77 -19.79
CA PHE A 111 -6.25 17.22 -18.46
C PHE A 111 -5.22 16.11 -18.24
N ALA A 112 -4.60 16.07 -17.06
CA ALA A 112 -3.65 15.05 -16.72
C ALA A 112 -4.31 13.68 -16.60
N SER A 113 -3.67 12.64 -17.13
CA SER A 113 -4.13 11.25 -16.98
C SER A 113 -4.25 10.85 -15.52
N SER A 114 -5.26 10.02 -15.21
CA SER A 114 -5.45 9.44 -13.88
C SER A 114 -4.26 8.58 -13.41
N SER A 115 -3.42 8.12 -14.33
CA SER A 115 -2.18 7.41 -14.01
C SER A 115 -1.18 8.27 -13.22
N TRP A 116 -1.11 9.58 -13.48
CA TRP A 116 -0.27 10.50 -12.71
C TRP A 116 -0.75 10.62 -11.26
N PHE A 117 -2.07 10.68 -11.07
CA PHE A 117 -2.66 10.69 -9.73
C PHE A 117 -2.36 9.36 -9.00
N ALA A 118 -2.60 8.23 -9.65
CA ALA A 118 -2.30 6.91 -9.09
C ALA A 118 -0.80 6.74 -8.79
N GLY A 119 0.07 7.22 -9.69
CA GLY A 119 1.53 7.22 -9.49
C GLY A 119 1.95 8.02 -8.26
N GLY A 120 1.35 9.20 -8.05
CA GLY A 120 1.58 9.99 -6.84
C GLY A 120 1.15 9.28 -5.56
N TYR A 121 -0.02 8.62 -5.58
CA TYR A 121 -0.49 7.82 -4.46
C TYR A 121 0.46 6.66 -4.14
N LEU A 122 0.90 5.93 -5.16
CA LEU A 122 1.87 4.84 -5.00
C LEU A 122 3.24 5.35 -4.52
N ALA A 123 3.67 6.53 -4.96
CA ALA A 123 4.92 7.14 -4.47
C ALA A 123 4.87 7.41 -2.96
N ALA A 124 3.73 7.88 -2.42
CA ALA A 124 3.56 8.04 -0.98
C ALA A 124 3.68 6.70 -0.24
N TRP A 125 3.07 5.64 -0.76
CA TRP A 125 3.18 4.30 -0.18
C TRP A 125 4.58 3.69 -0.35
N ALA A 126 5.32 4.01 -1.41
CA ALA A 126 6.72 3.62 -1.54
C ALA A 126 7.61 4.30 -0.47
N VAL A 127 7.35 5.57 -0.15
CA VAL A 127 8.02 6.24 0.98
C VAL A 127 7.68 5.55 2.31
N PHE A 128 6.42 5.21 2.54
CA PHE A 128 6.03 4.43 3.72
C PHE A 128 6.75 3.06 3.77
N SER A 129 6.82 2.36 2.63
CA SER A 129 7.52 1.08 2.51
C SER A 129 9.01 1.19 2.85
N LEU A 130 9.65 2.31 2.48
CA LEU A 130 11.03 2.58 2.86
C LEU A 130 11.19 2.73 4.38
N VAL A 131 10.27 3.44 5.02
CA VAL A 131 10.23 3.57 6.49
C VAL A 131 9.97 2.22 7.15
N ALA A 132 9.04 1.43 6.64
CA ALA A 132 8.71 0.10 7.16
C ALA A 132 9.90 -0.87 7.03
N THR A 133 10.59 -0.87 5.89
CA THR A 133 11.82 -1.67 5.68
C THR A 133 12.91 -1.26 6.66
N SER A 134 13.10 0.04 6.87
CA SER A 134 14.09 0.55 7.83
C SER A 134 13.73 0.17 9.27
N ALA A 135 12.44 0.21 9.62
CA ALA A 135 11.94 -0.23 10.91
C ALA A 135 12.15 -1.74 11.11
N GLN A 136 11.84 -2.56 10.09
CA GLN A 136 12.09 -4.00 10.12
C GLN A 136 13.57 -4.30 10.35
N TRP A 137 14.46 -3.67 9.59
CA TRP A 137 15.91 -3.80 9.77
C TRP A 137 16.34 -3.45 11.20
N ALA A 138 15.83 -2.37 11.78
CA ALA A 138 16.17 -1.94 13.14
C ALA A 138 15.65 -2.95 14.19
N LEU A 139 14.41 -3.46 14.02
CA LEU A 139 13.82 -4.43 14.91
C LEU A 139 14.55 -5.79 14.87
N GLU A 140 14.97 -6.23 13.69
CA GLU A 140 15.78 -7.45 13.55
C GLU A 140 17.13 -7.29 14.23
N ARG A 141 17.81 -6.16 14.05
CA ARG A 141 19.07 -5.87 14.75
C ARG A 141 18.94 -5.82 16.27
N ALA A 142 17.77 -5.46 16.77
CA ALA A 142 17.44 -5.46 18.19
C ALA A 142 16.98 -6.85 18.70
N ALA A 143 16.99 -7.89 17.85
CA ALA A 143 16.48 -9.23 18.13
C ALA A 143 15.00 -9.23 18.61
N LEU A 144 14.22 -8.30 18.11
CA LEU A 144 12.79 -8.14 18.43
C LEU A 144 11.87 -8.81 17.41
N LEU A 145 12.41 -9.31 16.28
CA LEU A 145 11.70 -10.10 15.30
C LEU A 145 12.24 -11.52 15.22
N THR A 146 11.34 -12.46 14.92
CA THR A 146 11.67 -13.85 14.59
C THR A 146 12.18 -13.97 13.14
N PRO A 147 12.79 -15.09 12.74
CA PRO A 147 13.13 -15.37 11.35
C PRO A 147 11.95 -15.27 10.37
N MET A 148 10.72 -15.45 10.85
CA MET A 148 9.48 -15.32 10.10
C MET A 148 8.91 -13.89 10.12
N MET A 149 9.72 -12.92 10.52
CA MET A 149 9.33 -11.48 10.58
C MET A 149 8.14 -11.20 11.51
N GLU A 150 7.98 -11.98 12.56
CA GLU A 150 6.98 -11.79 13.61
C GLU A 150 7.65 -11.22 14.86
N SER A 151 6.87 -10.59 15.73
CA SER A 151 7.38 -10.09 17.01
C SER A 151 7.87 -11.23 17.91
N ALA A 152 9.16 -11.22 18.22
CA ALA A 152 9.79 -12.15 19.17
C ALA A 152 9.45 -11.82 20.63
N SER A 153 8.84 -10.67 20.91
CA SER A 153 8.54 -10.17 22.25
C SER A 153 7.05 -9.94 22.45
N ASN A 154 6.43 -10.71 23.35
CA ASN A 154 5.03 -10.51 23.75
C ASN A 154 4.77 -9.09 24.28
N LYS A 155 5.76 -8.48 24.95
CA LYS A 155 5.65 -7.10 25.46
C LYS A 155 5.61 -6.08 24.34
N LEU A 156 6.46 -6.25 23.32
CA LEU A 156 6.45 -5.40 22.13
C LEU A 156 5.13 -5.55 21.36
N GLY A 157 4.69 -6.79 21.12
CA GLY A 157 3.43 -7.07 20.45
C GLY A 157 2.24 -6.44 21.18
N ALA A 158 2.16 -6.59 22.51
CA ALA A 158 1.12 -5.98 23.33
C ALA A 158 1.16 -4.44 23.27
N ALA A 159 2.35 -3.86 23.36
CA ALA A 159 2.50 -2.40 23.27
C ALA A 159 2.02 -1.86 21.90
N VAL A 160 2.40 -2.51 20.80
CA VAL A 160 1.98 -2.12 19.45
C VAL A 160 0.47 -2.26 19.30
N LEU A 161 -0.14 -3.35 19.78
CA LEU A 161 -1.59 -3.55 19.76
C LEU A 161 -2.34 -2.45 20.52
N ILE A 162 -1.90 -2.14 21.75
CA ILE A 162 -2.52 -1.11 22.58
C ILE A 162 -2.37 0.26 21.91
N LEU A 163 -1.19 0.63 21.43
CA LEU A 163 -0.95 1.91 20.77
C LEU A 163 -1.75 2.04 19.48
N ALA A 164 -1.83 0.98 18.67
CA ALA A 164 -2.65 0.96 17.48
C ALA A 164 -4.15 1.10 17.82
N GLY A 165 -4.61 0.43 18.90
CA GLY A 165 -5.98 0.55 19.39
C GLY A 165 -6.31 1.97 19.88
N VAL A 166 -5.42 2.58 20.68
CA VAL A 166 -5.59 3.96 21.17
C VAL A 166 -5.61 4.96 19.99
N TYR A 167 -4.76 4.73 18.98
CA TYR A 167 -4.74 5.57 17.79
C TYR A 167 -6.07 5.56 17.03
N GLN A 168 -6.86 4.47 17.11
CA GLN A 168 -8.17 4.42 16.45
C GLN A 168 -9.15 5.50 16.95
N TRP A 169 -8.96 5.99 18.17
CA TRP A 169 -9.79 7.04 18.78
C TRP A 169 -9.13 8.41 18.70
N ALA A 170 -7.98 8.53 18.11
CA ALA A 170 -7.27 9.79 18.00
C ALA A 170 -7.95 10.75 17.01
N PRO A 171 -8.12 12.02 17.35
CA PRO A 171 -8.72 13.02 16.45
C PRO A 171 -7.90 13.22 15.17
N LEU A 172 -6.61 12.91 15.20
CA LEU A 172 -5.73 12.93 14.04
C LEU A 172 -6.17 11.90 12.99
N LYS A 173 -6.55 10.68 13.41
CA LYS A 173 -7.09 9.66 12.51
C LYS A 173 -8.37 10.16 11.86
N ASP A 174 -9.31 10.72 12.62
CA ASP A 174 -10.57 11.23 12.10
C ASP A 174 -10.36 12.36 11.09
N ALA A 175 -9.41 13.26 11.36
CA ALA A 175 -9.03 14.31 10.44
C ALA A 175 -8.49 13.74 9.12
N CYS A 176 -7.61 12.74 9.15
CA CYS A 176 -7.11 12.07 7.96
C CYS A 176 -8.21 11.29 7.22
N LEU A 177 -9.00 10.53 7.97
CA LEU A 177 -10.07 9.68 7.42
C LEU A 177 -11.17 10.50 6.73
N SER A 178 -11.47 11.71 7.23
CA SER A 178 -12.43 12.61 6.60
C SER A 178 -12.04 12.99 5.17
N HIS A 179 -10.73 13.10 4.88
CA HIS A 179 -10.19 13.38 3.55
C HIS A 179 -10.28 12.15 2.62
N CYS A 180 -10.14 10.95 3.16
CA CYS A 180 -10.27 9.71 2.39
C CYS A 180 -11.74 9.39 2.08
N ARG A 181 -12.66 9.63 3.03
CA ARG A 181 -14.10 9.34 2.86
C ARG A 181 -14.83 10.30 1.91
N SER A 182 -14.29 11.51 1.70
CA SER A 182 -14.93 12.54 0.89
C SER A 182 -14.06 12.98 -0.29
N PRO A 183 -13.94 12.16 -1.35
CA PRO A 183 -13.03 12.41 -2.47
C PRO A 183 -13.20 13.78 -3.13
N LEU A 184 -14.44 14.19 -3.37
CA LEU A 184 -14.72 15.49 -4.00
C LEU A 184 -14.33 16.66 -3.11
N LEU A 185 -14.60 16.57 -1.80
CA LEU A 185 -14.22 17.60 -0.84
C LEU A 185 -12.69 17.70 -0.71
N PHE A 186 -12.00 16.56 -0.72
CA PHE A 186 -10.53 16.52 -0.75
C PHE A 186 -9.99 17.29 -1.96
N ILE A 187 -10.47 16.98 -3.17
CA ILE A 187 -10.02 17.63 -4.40
C ILE A 187 -10.30 19.14 -4.35
N GLN A 188 -11.50 19.56 -3.92
CA GLN A 188 -11.87 20.97 -3.81
C GLN A 188 -10.96 21.74 -2.84
N ARG A 189 -10.70 21.18 -1.66
CA ARG A 189 -9.82 21.80 -0.64
C ARG A 189 -8.37 21.92 -1.09
N HIS A 190 -7.91 21.08 -2.02
CA HIS A 190 -6.55 21.10 -2.52
C HIS A 190 -6.40 21.80 -3.88
N GLY A 191 -7.35 22.70 -4.21
CA GLY A 191 -7.27 23.56 -5.38
C GLY A 191 -7.84 22.93 -6.65
N GLY A 192 -8.74 21.96 -6.52
CA GLY A 192 -9.48 21.35 -7.61
C GLY A 192 -8.69 20.32 -8.41
N PHE A 193 -9.29 19.91 -9.52
CA PHE A 193 -8.67 18.96 -10.45
C PHE A 193 -7.50 19.60 -11.19
N ARG A 194 -6.37 18.93 -11.19
CA ARG A 194 -5.15 19.44 -11.83
C ARG A 194 -5.08 19.04 -13.29
N ARG A 195 -4.77 20.03 -14.15
CA ARG A 195 -4.62 19.82 -15.60
C ARG A 195 -3.24 19.33 -15.99
N GLU A 196 -2.22 19.66 -15.19
CA GLU A 196 -0.82 19.33 -15.43
C GLU A 196 -0.44 18.00 -14.75
N PRO A 197 0.46 17.19 -15.37
CA PRO A 197 0.91 15.91 -14.84
C PRO A 197 1.50 16.01 -13.42
N LEU A 198 2.40 16.97 -13.17
CA LEU A 198 3.02 17.18 -11.85
C LEU A 198 1.99 17.60 -10.79
N GLY A 199 1.01 18.41 -11.18
CA GLY A 199 -0.08 18.78 -10.28
C GLY A 199 -0.94 17.58 -9.89
N ALA A 200 -1.23 16.68 -10.84
CA ALA A 200 -1.98 15.45 -10.60
C ALA A 200 -1.18 14.49 -9.70
N LEU A 201 0.12 14.31 -9.96
CA LEU A 201 1.02 13.51 -9.15
C LEU A 201 1.10 14.03 -7.71
N THR A 202 1.29 15.33 -7.53
CA THR A 202 1.31 15.97 -6.19
C THR A 202 -0.01 15.79 -5.46
N LEU A 203 -1.14 15.89 -6.15
CA LEU A 203 -2.47 15.67 -5.55
C LEU A 203 -2.63 14.21 -5.12
N GLY A 204 -2.19 13.26 -5.94
CA GLY A 204 -2.17 11.83 -5.60
C GLY A 204 -1.26 11.54 -4.41
N PHE A 205 -0.07 12.12 -4.38
CA PHE A 205 0.87 11.98 -3.26
C PHE A 205 0.27 12.51 -1.94
N ARG A 206 -0.36 13.68 -1.97
CA ARG A 206 -1.07 14.23 -0.80
C ARG A 206 -2.20 13.30 -0.34
N HIS A 207 -2.97 12.74 -1.26
CA HIS A 207 -4.00 11.77 -0.93
C HIS A 207 -3.41 10.52 -0.26
N GLY A 208 -2.27 10.03 -0.76
CA GLY A 208 -1.52 8.93 -0.15
C GLY A 208 -1.07 9.24 1.28
N ILE A 209 -0.57 10.46 1.55
CA ILE A 209 -0.19 10.88 2.91
C ILE A 209 -1.39 10.86 3.87
N TYR A 210 -2.56 11.34 3.45
CA TYR A 210 -3.76 11.25 4.30
C TYR A 210 -4.20 9.80 4.53
N CYS A 211 -4.08 8.95 3.50
CA CYS A 211 -4.35 7.54 3.62
C CYS A 211 -3.38 6.85 4.59
N ILE A 212 -2.08 7.12 4.49
CA ILE A 212 -1.08 6.65 5.47
C ILE A 212 -1.46 7.16 6.86
N GLY A 213 -1.77 8.46 7.01
CA GLY A 213 -2.16 9.04 8.29
C GLY A 213 -3.35 8.36 8.94
N CYS A 214 -4.34 7.86 8.20
CA CYS A 214 -5.47 7.16 8.81
C CYS A 214 -5.20 5.68 9.15
N CYS A 215 -4.24 5.02 8.49
CA CYS A 215 -4.07 3.57 8.62
C CYS A 215 -2.65 3.09 9.03
N TRP A 216 -1.65 3.99 9.15
CA TRP A 216 -0.27 3.59 9.49
C TRP A 216 -0.18 2.71 10.74
N ALA A 217 -0.99 3.02 11.77
CA ALA A 217 -1.02 2.26 13.01
C ALA A 217 -1.54 0.82 12.80
N LEU A 218 -2.48 0.60 11.87
CA LEU A 218 -2.91 -0.73 11.47
C LEU A 218 -1.80 -1.46 10.70
N MET A 219 -1.02 -0.74 9.88
CA MET A 219 0.11 -1.33 9.16
C MET A 219 1.23 -1.78 10.10
N THR A 220 1.43 -1.12 11.25
CA THR A 220 2.41 -1.58 12.25
C THR A 220 2.03 -2.92 12.88
N LEU A 221 0.75 -3.30 12.86
CA LEU A 221 0.28 -4.60 13.33
C LEU A 221 0.82 -5.77 12.49
N LEU A 222 1.29 -5.51 11.26
CA LEU A 222 1.97 -6.52 10.45
C LEU A 222 3.20 -7.09 11.17
N PHE A 223 3.91 -6.29 11.95
CA PHE A 223 5.03 -6.76 12.77
C PHE A 223 4.59 -7.64 13.97
N VAL A 224 3.32 -7.60 14.36
CA VAL A 224 2.80 -8.40 15.46
C VAL A 224 2.32 -9.76 14.97
N GLY A 225 1.54 -9.77 13.91
CA GLY A 225 0.94 -10.99 13.35
C GLY A 225 1.79 -11.69 12.29
N GLY A 226 2.97 -11.15 11.99
CA GLY A 226 3.86 -11.62 10.93
C GLY A 226 3.67 -10.87 9.61
N VAL A 227 4.78 -10.30 9.11
CA VAL A 227 4.76 -9.50 7.88
C VAL A 227 4.33 -10.32 6.66
N MET A 228 4.63 -11.63 6.65
CA MET A 228 4.28 -12.56 5.56
C MET A 228 3.11 -13.48 5.89
N ASN A 229 2.38 -13.21 6.97
CA ASN A 229 1.18 -13.95 7.31
C ASN A 229 -0.01 -13.48 6.44
N LEU A 230 -0.35 -14.25 5.40
CA LEU A 230 -1.40 -13.91 4.43
C LEU A 230 -2.77 -13.66 5.06
N PHE A 231 -3.13 -14.46 6.09
CA PHE A 231 -4.41 -14.27 6.78
C PHE A 231 -4.44 -12.91 7.49
N TRP A 232 -3.33 -12.53 8.11
CA TRP A 232 -3.20 -11.27 8.83
C TRP A 232 -3.19 -10.08 7.87
N ILE A 233 -2.44 -10.20 6.76
CA ILE A 233 -2.42 -9.19 5.68
C ILE A 233 -3.83 -8.99 5.12
N ALA A 234 -4.55 -10.07 4.80
CA ALA A 234 -5.91 -10.01 4.28
C ALA A 234 -6.89 -9.37 5.29
N THR A 235 -6.80 -9.75 6.57
CA THR A 235 -7.62 -9.17 7.62
C THR A 235 -7.42 -7.67 7.72
N LEU A 236 -6.17 -7.20 7.74
CA LEU A 236 -5.86 -5.78 7.80
C LEU A 236 -6.29 -5.04 6.52
N ALA A 237 -6.14 -5.66 5.34
CA ALA A 237 -6.60 -5.09 4.08
C ALA A 237 -8.13 -4.87 4.04
N ILE A 238 -8.90 -5.75 4.69
CA ILE A 238 -10.37 -5.62 4.80
C ILE A 238 -10.75 -4.55 5.82
N LEU A 239 -9.97 -4.36 6.87
CA LEU A 239 -10.23 -3.39 7.94
C LEU A 239 -9.92 -1.94 7.52
N VAL A 240 -9.12 -1.74 6.48
CA VAL A 240 -8.74 -0.42 5.95
C VAL A 240 -9.65 0.03 4.83
#